data_d853677b02f6aa29ff016cb6eda87d66
#
_entry.id   d853677b02f6aa29ff016cb6eda87d66
#
_cell.length_a   1.000
_cell.length_b   1.000
_cell.length_c   1.000
_cell.angle_alpha   90.00
_cell.angle_beta   90.00
_cell.angle_gamma   90.00
#
_symmetry.space_group_name_H-M   'P 1'
#
loop_
_entity.id
_entity.type
_entity.pdbx_description
1 polymer ?
#
loop_
_entity_poly.entity_id
_entity_poly.type
_entity_poly.pdbx_seq_one_letter_code
_entity_poly.pdbx_strand_id
1 'polypeptide(L)'
;MVDQRTAVDQTTEVVRKAEVNQKIDIVRKTEIVRKAEADRHTTAVQLGINPLTWTNDDLPSLGAETSLETCLSEGKEAGFAGFELGNKFSREAGVLGPILEHHQLKLVSGWYSGRLLERSVEEEIVAVRSHLALLCELGAKVMVFAEVSGCIHGEQQTPVHLRPRFPPARWAEYGAKLTAFARYTQALGVQIAYHHHMGTVIESAQDIDNLMIHTGEEVGLLLDTGHLTFAGADPLAVAQRWIARINHVHCKDVRTSVLADVKNRKTSFLDAVLSGVFTVPGDGGVDYPPIMALLKQHGYQGWLVVEAEQDPNVAHPMTYARMGYHNLSRLAHNAGLI
;
A
#
# COMPACT_ATOMS: atom_id res chain seq x y z
N MET A 1 -23.39 -46.16 41.22
CA MET A 1 -23.39 -46.36 39.75
C MET A 1 -23.88 -45.07 39.13
N VAL A 2 -22.97 -44.12 39.01
CA VAL A 2 -23.25 -42.79 38.40
C VAL A 2 -22.57 -42.78 37.03
N ASP A 3 -23.39 -42.80 36.03
CA ASP A 3 -23.40 -42.13 34.76
C ASP A 3 -22.17 -42.20 33.84
N GLN A 4 -21.86 -43.38 33.33
CA GLN A 4 -20.97 -43.55 32.17
C GLN A 4 -21.62 -43.14 30.85
N ARG A 5 -22.95 -42.92 30.81
CA ARG A 5 -23.66 -42.51 29.56
C ARG A 5 -23.50 -41.03 29.24
N THR A 6 -23.43 -40.17 30.22
CA THR A 6 -23.25 -38.71 30.03
C THR A 6 -21.85 -38.34 29.54
N ALA A 7 -20.79 -39.08 29.93
CA ALA A 7 -19.43 -38.83 29.49
C ALA A 7 -19.21 -39.25 28.00
N VAL A 8 -19.84 -40.32 27.56
CA VAL A 8 -19.76 -40.80 26.16
C VAL A 8 -20.49 -39.85 25.20
N ASP A 9 -21.60 -39.27 25.62
CA ASP A 9 -22.37 -38.34 24.83
C ASP A 9 -21.65 -36.98 24.62
N GLN A 10 -20.99 -36.47 25.67
CA GLN A 10 -20.17 -35.25 25.55
C GLN A 10 -18.95 -35.43 24.67
N THR A 11 -18.28 -36.59 24.73
CA THR A 11 -17.10 -36.87 23.88
C THR A 11 -17.50 -36.99 22.40
N THR A 12 -18.65 -37.61 22.12
CA THR A 12 -19.19 -37.75 20.76
C THR A 12 -19.58 -36.39 20.15
N GLU A 13 -20.14 -35.49 20.98
CA GLU A 13 -20.50 -34.13 20.52
C GLU A 13 -19.28 -33.24 20.27
N VAL A 14 -18.23 -33.35 21.08
CA VAL A 14 -16.95 -32.64 20.88
C VAL A 14 -16.25 -33.12 19.60
N VAL A 15 -16.22 -34.43 19.34
CA VAL A 15 -15.64 -35.01 18.12
C VAL A 15 -16.45 -34.56 16.88
N ARG A 16 -17.77 -34.57 16.95
CA ARG A 16 -18.62 -34.06 15.87
C ARG A 16 -18.41 -32.58 15.56
N LYS A 17 -18.28 -31.74 16.59
CA LYS A 17 -17.94 -30.30 16.42
C LYS A 17 -16.56 -30.10 15.80
N ALA A 18 -15.57 -30.90 16.19
CA ALA A 18 -14.23 -30.86 15.61
C ALA A 18 -14.24 -31.27 14.14
N GLU A 19 -14.98 -32.33 13.77
CA GLU A 19 -15.12 -32.79 12.36
C GLU A 19 -15.88 -31.76 11.49
N VAL A 20 -16.90 -31.10 12.03
CA VAL A 20 -17.63 -30.04 11.34
C VAL A 20 -16.73 -28.83 11.11
N ASN A 21 -15.98 -28.39 12.11
CA ASN A 21 -15.02 -27.29 11.96
C ASN A 21 -13.90 -27.62 10.96
N GLN A 22 -13.39 -28.86 10.99
CA GLN A 22 -12.39 -29.32 10.03
C GLN A 22 -12.93 -29.35 8.59
N LYS A 23 -14.21 -29.74 8.38
CA LYS A 23 -14.87 -29.68 7.06
C LYS A 23 -15.10 -28.25 6.59
N ILE A 24 -15.49 -27.33 7.49
CA ILE A 24 -15.63 -25.90 7.19
C ILE A 24 -14.29 -25.30 6.78
N ASP A 25 -13.19 -25.63 7.48
CA ASP A 25 -11.86 -25.16 7.12
C ASP A 25 -11.35 -25.72 5.79
N ILE A 26 -11.68 -26.97 5.48
CA ILE A 26 -11.34 -27.59 4.18
C ILE A 26 -12.13 -26.91 3.06
N VAL A 27 -13.43 -26.66 3.23
CA VAL A 27 -14.26 -25.97 2.25
C VAL A 27 -13.76 -24.54 2.02
N ARG A 28 -13.48 -23.80 3.09
CA ARG A 28 -12.87 -22.46 3.00
C ARG A 28 -11.52 -22.46 2.29
N LYS A 29 -10.64 -23.40 2.62
CA LYS A 29 -9.35 -23.54 1.92
C LYS A 29 -9.53 -23.88 0.45
N THR A 30 -10.49 -24.73 0.12
CA THR A 30 -10.79 -25.12 -1.28
C THR A 30 -11.39 -23.96 -2.07
N GLU A 31 -12.25 -23.14 -1.45
CA GLU A 31 -12.79 -21.92 -2.08
C GLU A 31 -11.72 -20.85 -2.26
N ILE A 32 -10.83 -20.66 -1.27
CA ILE A 32 -9.67 -19.76 -1.39
C ILE A 32 -8.75 -20.22 -2.52
N VAL A 33 -8.46 -21.50 -2.64
CA VAL A 33 -7.63 -22.04 -3.71
C VAL A 33 -8.31 -21.90 -5.07
N ARG A 34 -9.62 -22.20 -5.19
CA ARG A 34 -10.38 -22.01 -6.44
C ARG A 34 -10.47 -20.54 -6.85
N LYS A 35 -10.65 -19.64 -5.88
CA LYS A 35 -10.66 -18.20 -6.15
C LYS A 35 -9.27 -17.72 -6.58
N ALA A 36 -8.20 -18.20 -5.94
CA ALA A 36 -6.82 -17.92 -6.32
C ALA A 36 -6.44 -18.51 -7.70
N GLU A 37 -7.05 -19.64 -8.11
CA GLU A 37 -6.87 -20.23 -9.45
C GLU A 37 -7.67 -19.48 -10.51
N ALA A 38 -8.88 -19.02 -10.20
CA ALA A 38 -9.67 -18.16 -11.08
C ALA A 38 -9.01 -16.78 -11.28
N ASP A 39 -8.41 -16.23 -10.23
CA ASP A 39 -7.64 -14.97 -10.28
C ASP A 39 -6.32 -15.10 -11.07
N ARG A 40 -5.77 -16.32 -11.26
CA ARG A 40 -4.57 -16.53 -12.10
C ARG A 40 -4.80 -16.31 -13.60
N HIS A 41 -6.04 -16.25 -14.05
CA HIS A 41 -6.37 -16.02 -15.46
C HIS A 41 -6.70 -14.55 -15.83
N THR A 42 -6.54 -13.60 -14.89
CA THR A 42 -6.81 -12.17 -15.14
C THR A 42 -5.79 -11.25 -14.48
N THR A 43 -4.51 -11.55 -14.55
CA THR A 43 -3.48 -10.67 -14.01
C THR A 43 -2.90 -9.73 -15.06
N ALA A 44 -3.77 -8.96 -15.69
CA ALA A 44 -3.34 -7.74 -16.36
C ALA A 44 -3.00 -6.68 -15.31
N VAL A 45 -2.08 -5.80 -15.64
CA VAL A 45 -1.84 -4.58 -14.85
C VAL A 45 -3.11 -3.75 -14.84
N GLN A 46 -3.51 -3.24 -13.67
CA GLN A 46 -4.69 -2.41 -13.47
C GLN A 46 -4.28 -1.03 -12.99
N LEU A 47 -5.08 -0.02 -13.31
CA LEU A 47 -4.84 1.36 -12.86
C LEU A 47 -5.70 1.66 -11.65
N GLY A 48 -5.05 2.02 -10.55
CA GLY A 48 -5.68 2.45 -9.29
C GLY A 48 -5.34 3.89 -8.96
N ILE A 49 -6.02 4.42 -7.95
CA ILE A 49 -5.76 5.76 -7.42
C ILE A 49 -5.81 5.74 -5.90
N ASN A 50 -4.97 6.57 -5.29
CA ASN A 50 -5.00 6.82 -3.87
C ASN A 50 -5.92 8.03 -3.57
N PRO A 51 -6.79 7.97 -2.55
CA PRO A 51 -7.70 9.06 -2.21
C PRO A 51 -7.02 10.34 -1.72
N LEU A 52 -5.69 10.35 -1.53
CA LEU A 52 -4.91 11.55 -1.22
C LEU A 52 -5.02 12.66 -2.29
N THR A 53 -5.56 12.33 -3.45
CA THR A 53 -5.96 13.32 -4.47
C THR A 53 -7.09 14.22 -3.98
N TRP A 54 -8.00 13.73 -3.12
CA TRP A 54 -9.19 14.43 -2.61
C TRP A 54 -9.06 14.83 -1.14
N THR A 55 -8.33 14.04 -0.36
CA THR A 55 -8.20 14.18 1.10
C THR A 55 -6.75 13.95 1.49
N ASN A 56 -6.40 14.22 2.75
CA ASN A 56 -5.07 13.88 3.25
C ASN A 56 -5.19 13.20 4.61
N ASP A 57 -4.52 12.06 4.78
CA ASP A 57 -4.59 11.27 6.00
C ASP A 57 -3.69 11.85 7.11
N ASP A 58 -2.58 12.50 6.73
CA ASP A 58 -1.63 13.14 7.65
C ASP A 58 -2.01 14.59 7.99
N LEU A 59 -2.83 15.23 7.14
CA LEU A 59 -3.40 16.55 7.36
C LEU A 59 -4.92 16.53 7.08
N PRO A 60 -5.74 15.96 7.97
CA PRO A 60 -7.16 15.67 7.74
C PRO A 60 -8.03 16.91 7.46
N SER A 61 -7.53 18.11 7.72
CA SER A 61 -8.19 19.37 7.32
C SER A 61 -8.21 19.56 5.80
N LEU A 62 -7.28 18.97 5.06
CA LEU A 62 -7.29 18.99 3.60
C LEU A 62 -8.36 18.03 3.07
N GLY A 63 -9.32 18.57 2.32
CA GLY A 63 -10.44 17.82 1.78
C GLY A 63 -11.41 17.29 2.84
N ALA A 64 -11.46 17.91 4.04
CA ALA A 64 -12.34 17.49 5.13
C ALA A 64 -13.80 17.36 4.71
N GLU A 65 -14.29 18.28 3.88
CA GLU A 65 -15.66 18.31 3.38
C GLU A 65 -15.92 17.36 2.20
N THR A 66 -14.87 16.77 1.63
CA THR A 66 -15.04 15.83 0.51
C THR A 66 -15.57 14.50 1.01
N SER A 67 -16.70 14.08 0.46
CA SER A 67 -17.32 12.81 0.83
C SER A 67 -16.62 11.61 0.18
N LEU A 68 -16.75 10.41 0.76
CA LEU A 68 -16.30 9.17 0.13
C LEU A 68 -16.99 8.98 -1.23
N GLU A 69 -18.30 9.28 -1.31
CA GLU A 69 -19.08 9.21 -2.54
C GLU A 69 -18.44 10.06 -3.66
N THR A 70 -18.03 11.29 -3.37
CA THR A 70 -17.35 12.16 -4.34
C THR A 70 -16.03 11.55 -4.80
N CYS A 71 -15.20 11.05 -3.88
CA CYS A 71 -13.92 10.41 -4.23
C CYS A 71 -14.14 9.22 -5.19
N LEU A 72 -15.07 8.32 -4.85
CA LEU A 72 -15.31 7.11 -5.62
C LEU A 72 -15.93 7.40 -6.99
N SER A 73 -16.94 8.29 -7.04
CA SER A 73 -17.59 8.68 -8.29
C SER A 73 -16.61 9.34 -9.25
N GLU A 74 -15.84 10.31 -8.79
CA GLU A 74 -14.87 11.03 -9.61
C GLU A 74 -13.72 10.14 -10.06
N GLY A 75 -13.19 9.27 -9.19
CA GLY A 75 -12.15 8.33 -9.56
C GLY A 75 -12.65 7.29 -10.57
N LYS A 76 -13.88 6.80 -10.44
CA LYS A 76 -14.51 5.94 -11.43
C LYS A 76 -14.71 6.64 -12.77
N GLU A 77 -15.22 7.88 -12.73
CA GLU A 77 -15.42 8.69 -13.93
C GLU A 77 -14.09 9.02 -14.63
N ALA A 78 -13.01 9.22 -13.88
CA ALA A 78 -11.67 9.40 -14.44
C ALA A 78 -11.16 8.14 -15.16
N GLY A 79 -11.67 6.94 -14.84
CA GLY A 79 -11.36 5.67 -15.49
C GLY A 79 -10.67 4.63 -14.61
N PHE A 80 -10.39 4.92 -13.35
CA PHE A 80 -9.71 3.99 -12.45
C PHE A 80 -10.55 2.75 -12.14
N ALA A 81 -9.86 1.61 -11.94
CA ALA A 81 -10.47 0.32 -11.64
C ALA A 81 -10.55 0.03 -10.13
N GLY A 82 -9.85 0.81 -9.31
CA GLY A 82 -9.85 0.61 -7.86
C GLY A 82 -9.20 1.76 -7.10
N PHE A 83 -9.43 1.73 -5.78
CA PHE A 83 -8.91 2.70 -4.82
C PHE A 83 -8.08 2.02 -3.74
N GLU A 84 -7.07 2.69 -3.26
CA GLU A 84 -6.46 2.40 -1.97
C GLU A 84 -7.33 2.91 -0.82
N LEU A 85 -7.12 2.33 0.36
CA LEU A 85 -7.90 2.67 1.55
C LEU A 85 -7.44 4.02 2.10
N GLY A 86 -8.36 4.96 2.26
CA GLY A 86 -8.11 6.27 2.87
C GLY A 86 -8.93 6.51 4.15
N ASN A 87 -8.81 7.69 4.72
CA ASN A 87 -9.44 8.05 6.01
C ASN A 87 -10.98 8.09 5.98
N LYS A 88 -11.59 8.32 4.81
CA LYS A 88 -13.06 8.34 4.65
C LYS A 88 -13.68 6.96 4.48
N PHE A 89 -12.86 5.92 4.28
CA PHE A 89 -13.32 4.56 4.01
C PHE A 89 -13.71 3.84 5.30
N SER A 90 -14.85 3.15 5.30
CA SER A 90 -15.23 2.27 6.43
C SER A 90 -14.18 1.19 6.63
N ARG A 91 -13.92 0.85 7.88
CA ARG A 91 -13.04 -0.27 8.26
C ARG A 91 -13.80 -1.60 8.44
N GLU A 92 -15.07 -1.62 8.08
CA GLU A 92 -15.94 -2.80 8.10
C GLU A 92 -16.19 -3.27 6.68
N ALA A 93 -15.79 -4.51 6.35
CA ALA A 93 -15.92 -5.07 5.00
C ALA A 93 -17.39 -5.15 4.55
N GLY A 94 -18.30 -5.48 5.46
CA GLY A 94 -19.75 -5.53 5.19
C GLY A 94 -20.37 -4.17 4.84
N VAL A 95 -19.69 -3.06 5.20
CA VAL A 95 -20.10 -1.70 4.85
C VAL A 95 -19.37 -1.24 3.59
N LEU A 96 -18.04 -1.39 3.55
CA LEU A 96 -17.24 -0.89 2.44
C LEU A 96 -17.43 -1.70 1.14
N GLY A 97 -17.58 -3.02 1.25
CA GLY A 97 -17.76 -3.91 0.08
C GLY A 97 -18.91 -3.51 -0.83
N PRO A 98 -20.16 -3.38 -0.31
CA PRO A 98 -21.29 -2.91 -1.11
C PRO A 98 -21.10 -1.52 -1.73
N ILE A 99 -20.41 -0.60 -1.04
CA ILE A 99 -20.11 0.73 -1.58
C ILE A 99 -19.18 0.63 -2.79
N LEU A 100 -18.07 -0.13 -2.67
CA LEU A 100 -17.14 -0.33 -3.79
C LEU A 100 -17.80 -1.06 -4.95
N GLU A 101 -18.64 -2.06 -4.66
CA GLU A 101 -19.40 -2.80 -5.69
C GLU A 101 -20.37 -1.89 -6.44
N HIS A 102 -21.08 -1.00 -5.74
CA HIS A 102 -21.97 0.00 -6.35
C HIS A 102 -21.24 0.87 -7.37
N HIS A 103 -20.02 1.31 -7.04
CA HIS A 103 -19.18 2.08 -7.94
C HIS A 103 -18.39 1.23 -8.95
N GLN A 104 -18.51 -0.11 -8.91
CA GLN A 104 -17.71 -1.03 -9.73
C GLN A 104 -16.21 -0.80 -9.57
N LEU A 105 -15.76 -0.61 -8.34
CA LEU A 105 -14.38 -0.37 -7.94
C LEU A 105 -13.88 -1.53 -7.08
N LYS A 106 -12.56 -1.77 -7.11
CA LYS A 106 -11.90 -2.75 -6.25
C LYS A 106 -11.15 -2.03 -5.13
N LEU A 107 -11.01 -2.70 -3.98
CA LEU A 107 -10.01 -2.30 -3.00
C LEU A 107 -8.63 -2.76 -3.50
N VAL A 108 -7.73 -1.80 -3.70
CA VAL A 108 -6.39 -2.06 -4.23
C VAL A 108 -5.46 -2.55 -3.14
N SER A 109 -5.38 -1.79 -2.06
CA SER A 109 -4.51 -2.00 -0.91
C SER A 109 -4.94 -1.10 0.26
N GLY A 110 -4.17 -1.10 1.34
CA GLY A 110 -4.33 -0.14 2.43
C GLY A 110 -3.02 0.05 3.18
N TRP A 111 -2.79 1.29 3.62
CA TRP A 111 -1.64 1.65 4.46
C TRP A 111 -1.77 1.04 5.84
N TYR A 112 -0.68 0.42 6.31
CA TYR A 112 -0.51 -0.08 7.67
C TYR A 112 0.75 0.51 8.31
N SER A 113 0.55 1.21 9.43
CA SER A 113 1.60 1.83 10.24
C SER A 113 2.25 0.80 11.17
N GLY A 114 3.29 0.11 10.69
CA GLY A 114 4.02 -0.89 11.44
C GLY A 114 4.95 -0.28 12.49
N ARG A 115 5.20 -1.03 13.57
CA ARG A 115 6.06 -0.63 14.68
C ARG A 115 6.97 -1.76 15.16
N LEU A 116 7.55 -2.52 14.23
CA LEU A 116 8.42 -3.66 14.54
C LEU A 116 9.74 -3.26 15.20
N LEU A 117 10.13 -1.98 15.13
CA LEU A 117 11.24 -1.45 15.93
C LEU A 117 10.90 -1.36 17.43
N GLU A 118 9.62 -1.29 17.78
CA GLU A 118 9.13 -1.14 19.15
C GLU A 118 8.41 -2.40 19.65
N ARG A 119 7.77 -3.17 18.75
CA ARG A 119 6.95 -4.33 19.04
C ARG A 119 7.65 -5.64 18.70
N SER A 120 7.23 -6.71 19.34
CA SER A 120 7.50 -8.07 18.89
C SER A 120 6.66 -8.41 17.64
N VAL A 121 6.97 -9.50 16.97
CA VAL A 121 6.19 -9.99 15.82
C VAL A 121 4.76 -10.36 16.26
N GLU A 122 4.61 -10.96 17.42
CA GLU A 122 3.33 -11.39 17.99
C GLU A 122 2.43 -10.18 18.30
N GLU A 123 2.99 -9.13 18.87
CA GLU A 123 2.27 -7.87 19.13
C GLU A 123 1.84 -7.20 17.82
N GLU A 124 2.70 -7.18 16.79
CA GLU A 124 2.37 -6.63 15.48
C GLU A 124 1.29 -7.46 14.76
N ILE A 125 1.35 -8.80 14.87
CA ILE A 125 0.30 -9.70 14.36
C ILE A 125 -1.06 -9.41 15.04
N VAL A 126 -1.07 -9.14 16.35
CA VAL A 126 -2.31 -8.75 17.03
C VAL A 126 -2.81 -7.41 16.54
N ALA A 127 -1.92 -6.43 16.37
CA ALA A 127 -2.27 -5.08 15.96
C ALA A 127 -2.84 -5.01 14.51
N VAL A 128 -2.33 -5.84 13.59
CA VAL A 128 -2.74 -5.82 12.19
C VAL A 128 -4.06 -6.54 11.90
N ARG A 129 -4.58 -7.36 12.82
CA ARG A 129 -5.67 -8.33 12.55
C ARG A 129 -6.88 -7.74 11.86
N SER A 130 -7.43 -6.64 12.37
CA SER A 130 -8.63 -6.02 11.80
C SER A 130 -8.37 -5.44 10.41
N HIS A 131 -7.23 -4.79 10.23
CA HIS A 131 -6.83 -4.25 8.93
C HIS A 131 -6.60 -5.36 7.89
N LEU A 132 -5.88 -6.41 8.27
CA LEU A 132 -5.61 -7.55 7.41
C LEU A 132 -6.89 -8.32 7.05
N ALA A 133 -7.81 -8.49 8.01
CA ALA A 133 -9.12 -9.10 7.74
C ALA A 133 -9.91 -8.31 6.69
N LEU A 134 -9.96 -6.96 6.83
CA LEU A 134 -10.61 -6.09 5.85
C LEU A 134 -10.03 -6.28 4.44
N LEU A 135 -8.69 -6.29 4.30
CA LEU A 135 -8.02 -6.49 3.02
C LEU A 135 -8.35 -7.87 2.42
N CYS A 136 -8.28 -8.93 3.23
CA CYS A 136 -8.61 -10.28 2.81
C CYS A 136 -10.06 -10.40 2.32
N GLU A 137 -11.01 -9.89 3.09
CA GLU A 137 -12.44 -9.98 2.80
C GLU A 137 -12.83 -9.22 1.53
N LEU A 138 -12.20 -8.07 1.28
CA LEU A 138 -12.41 -7.24 0.08
C LEU A 138 -11.50 -7.62 -1.09
N GLY A 139 -10.68 -8.65 -0.94
CA GLY A 139 -9.90 -9.25 -2.02
C GLY A 139 -8.62 -8.51 -2.40
N ALA A 140 -8.18 -7.51 -1.62
CA ALA A 140 -6.88 -6.87 -1.81
C ALA A 140 -5.75 -7.89 -1.59
N LYS A 141 -4.73 -7.84 -2.44
CA LYS A 141 -3.60 -8.80 -2.41
C LYS A 141 -2.34 -8.22 -1.80
N VAL A 142 -2.33 -6.92 -1.58
CA VAL A 142 -1.18 -6.17 -1.09
C VAL A 142 -1.60 -5.31 0.10
N MET A 143 -0.75 -5.25 1.10
CA MET A 143 -0.80 -4.30 2.21
C MET A 143 0.41 -3.38 2.10
N VAL A 144 0.16 -2.09 1.98
CA VAL A 144 1.21 -1.07 2.02
C VAL A 144 1.69 -0.93 3.47
N PHE A 145 2.93 -1.28 3.72
CA PHE A 145 3.53 -1.29 5.07
C PHE A 145 4.65 -0.26 5.17
N ALA A 146 4.63 0.58 6.19
CA ALA A 146 5.77 1.41 6.55
C ALA A 146 6.09 1.27 8.05
N GLU A 147 7.38 1.29 8.41
CA GLU A 147 7.82 1.40 9.80
C GLU A 147 7.73 2.86 10.24
N VAL A 148 6.84 3.12 11.19
CA VAL A 148 6.55 4.49 11.64
C VAL A 148 7.08 4.84 13.01
N SER A 149 7.90 3.98 13.64
CA SER A 149 8.54 4.29 14.92
C SER A 149 9.38 5.56 14.83
N GLY A 150 9.01 6.57 15.61
CA GLY A 150 9.68 7.87 15.63
C GLY A 150 9.57 8.69 14.33
N CYS A 151 8.66 8.35 13.42
CA CYS A 151 8.45 9.11 12.18
C CYS A 151 7.99 10.55 12.44
N ILE A 152 8.29 11.43 11.48
CA ILE A 152 7.96 12.87 11.55
C ILE A 152 7.14 13.36 10.35
N HIS A 153 6.66 12.46 9.48
CA HIS A 153 5.94 12.86 8.26
C HIS A 153 4.65 13.64 8.55
N GLY A 154 3.94 13.29 9.63
CA GLY A 154 2.74 14.02 10.10
C GLY A 154 3.04 15.27 10.93
N GLU A 155 4.31 15.64 11.15
CA GLU A 155 4.71 16.77 11.98
C GLU A 155 4.97 18.04 11.15
N GLN A 156 3.98 18.91 11.00
CA GLN A 156 4.11 20.11 10.18
C GLN A 156 5.22 21.08 10.64
N GLN A 157 5.59 21.06 11.94
CA GLN A 157 6.62 21.95 12.49
C GLN A 157 8.05 21.39 12.35
N THR A 158 8.19 20.11 11.95
CA THR A 158 9.48 19.43 11.93
C THR A 158 10.02 19.30 10.51
N PRO A 159 11.17 19.94 10.19
CA PRO A 159 11.81 19.81 8.89
C PRO A 159 12.10 18.35 8.52
N VAL A 160 11.76 17.94 7.30
CA VAL A 160 11.88 16.54 6.87
C VAL A 160 13.30 15.97 6.95
N HIS A 161 14.33 16.81 6.81
CA HIS A 161 15.73 16.37 6.90
C HIS A 161 16.15 15.93 8.32
N LEU A 162 15.33 16.23 9.35
CA LEU A 162 15.51 15.78 10.72
C LEU A 162 14.91 14.39 10.98
N ARG A 163 14.48 13.71 9.94
CA ARG A 163 13.87 12.37 10.04
C ARG A 163 14.72 11.42 10.89
N PRO A 164 14.11 10.44 11.56
CA PRO A 164 14.84 9.41 12.28
C PRO A 164 15.73 8.61 11.30
N ARG A 165 16.84 8.11 11.81
CA ARG A 165 17.74 7.23 11.06
C ARG A 165 17.62 5.82 11.59
N PHE A 166 17.62 4.86 10.68
CA PHE A 166 17.56 3.45 11.09
C PHE A 166 18.82 3.09 11.89
N PRO A 167 18.70 2.49 13.10
CA PRO A 167 19.85 2.11 13.90
C PRO A 167 20.66 0.98 13.23
N PRO A 168 21.91 1.20 12.81
CA PRO A 168 22.64 0.22 12.00
C PRO A 168 22.79 -1.17 12.66
N ALA A 169 22.91 -1.22 13.97
CA ALA A 169 23.04 -2.47 14.72
C ALA A 169 21.75 -3.32 14.74
N ARG A 170 20.60 -2.76 14.32
CA ARG A 170 19.30 -3.43 14.39
C ARG A 170 18.84 -4.05 13.06
N TRP A 171 19.59 -3.91 11.98
CA TRP A 171 19.18 -4.42 10.67
C TRP A 171 18.84 -5.91 10.67
N ALA A 172 19.71 -6.74 11.26
CA ALA A 172 19.50 -8.18 11.31
C ALA A 172 18.24 -8.57 12.13
N GLU A 173 18.07 -7.95 13.30
CA GLU A 173 16.90 -8.16 14.15
C GLU A 173 15.61 -7.72 13.44
N TYR A 174 15.59 -6.50 12.93
CA TYR A 174 14.44 -5.93 12.26
C TYR A 174 14.07 -6.71 10.99
N GLY A 175 15.06 -7.07 10.18
CA GLY A 175 14.86 -7.85 8.97
C GLY A 175 14.24 -9.22 9.26
N ALA A 176 14.69 -9.89 10.33
CA ALA A 176 14.10 -11.16 10.77
C ALA A 176 12.63 -10.97 11.23
N LYS A 177 12.34 -9.93 12.02
CA LYS A 177 10.97 -9.61 12.48
C LYS A 177 10.05 -9.30 11.31
N LEU A 178 10.46 -8.42 10.39
CA LEU A 178 9.66 -8.03 9.24
C LEU A 178 9.42 -9.22 8.30
N THR A 179 10.42 -10.07 8.10
CA THR A 179 10.27 -11.31 7.31
C THR A 179 9.25 -12.26 7.94
N ALA A 180 9.33 -12.47 9.27
CA ALA A 180 8.37 -13.32 9.96
C ALA A 180 6.94 -12.76 9.90
N PHE A 181 6.80 -11.46 10.04
CA PHE A 181 5.51 -10.76 9.89
C PHE A 181 4.98 -10.87 8.45
N ALA A 182 5.84 -10.70 7.44
CA ALA A 182 5.47 -10.85 6.03
C ALA A 182 5.01 -12.27 5.69
N ARG A 183 5.66 -13.31 6.22
CA ARG A 183 5.20 -14.70 6.11
C ARG A 183 3.81 -14.91 6.67
N TYR A 184 3.51 -14.31 7.82
CA TYR A 184 2.20 -14.40 8.42
C TYR A 184 1.12 -13.77 7.51
N THR A 185 1.32 -12.56 6.99
CA THR A 185 0.34 -11.89 6.12
C THR A 185 0.18 -12.62 4.79
N GLN A 186 1.29 -13.11 4.21
CA GLN A 186 1.28 -13.88 2.97
C GLN A 186 0.54 -15.21 3.11
N ALA A 187 0.66 -15.89 4.25
CA ALA A 187 -0.11 -17.12 4.53
C ALA A 187 -1.63 -16.88 4.55
N LEU A 188 -2.06 -15.64 4.79
CA LEU A 188 -3.46 -15.20 4.72
C LEU A 188 -3.85 -14.61 3.35
N GLY A 189 -2.93 -14.63 2.38
CA GLY A 189 -3.18 -14.22 0.99
C GLY A 189 -2.92 -12.73 0.70
N VAL A 190 -2.30 -11.99 1.63
CA VAL A 190 -1.93 -10.58 1.47
C VAL A 190 -0.43 -10.41 1.61
N GLN A 191 0.23 -9.93 0.56
CA GLN A 191 1.66 -9.64 0.57
C GLN A 191 1.96 -8.26 1.16
N ILE A 192 3.07 -8.12 1.86
CA ILE A 192 3.59 -6.80 2.24
C ILE A 192 4.25 -6.15 1.03
N ALA A 193 3.90 -4.90 0.75
CA ALA A 193 4.68 -3.98 -0.07
C ALA A 193 5.27 -2.91 0.84
N TYR A 194 6.57 -3.00 1.11
CA TYR A 194 7.22 -2.03 1.99
C TYR A 194 7.31 -0.67 1.32
N HIS A 195 6.69 0.32 1.94
CA HIS A 195 6.71 1.70 1.47
C HIS A 195 7.81 2.49 2.18
N HIS A 196 8.85 2.85 1.43
CA HIS A 196 9.82 3.85 1.84
C HIS A 196 9.15 5.23 1.78
N HIS A 197 9.14 5.97 2.88
CA HIS A 197 8.36 7.20 2.96
C HIS A 197 9.19 8.34 3.56
N MET A 198 8.98 9.56 3.06
CA MET A 198 9.61 10.75 3.62
C MET A 198 9.31 10.88 5.11
N GLY A 199 10.32 11.28 5.89
CA GLY A 199 10.16 11.47 7.33
C GLY A 199 10.13 10.19 8.17
N THR A 200 10.36 9.00 7.57
CA THR A 200 10.48 7.72 8.29
C THR A 200 11.93 7.25 8.40
N VAL A 201 12.15 6.10 9.06
CA VAL A 201 13.49 5.48 9.18
C VAL A 201 13.99 4.91 7.85
N ILE A 202 13.09 4.58 6.91
CA ILE A 202 13.42 4.06 5.57
C ILE A 202 12.92 5.07 4.54
N GLU A 203 13.84 5.88 4.01
CA GLU A 203 13.53 6.96 3.08
C GLU A 203 14.43 6.95 1.83
N SER A 204 15.73 6.78 2.03
CA SER A 204 16.73 6.88 0.96
C SER A 204 16.91 5.55 0.22
N ALA A 205 17.50 5.59 -0.99
CA ALA A 205 17.89 4.38 -1.72
C ALA A 205 18.82 3.48 -0.87
N GLN A 206 19.71 4.07 -0.07
CA GLN A 206 20.60 3.30 0.83
C GLN A 206 19.80 2.60 1.94
N ASP A 207 18.75 3.23 2.48
CA ASP A 207 17.89 2.59 3.48
C ASP A 207 17.12 1.43 2.84
N ILE A 208 16.63 1.60 1.61
CA ILE A 208 15.98 0.54 0.82
C ILE A 208 16.94 -0.62 0.57
N ASP A 209 18.17 -0.34 0.16
CA ASP A 209 19.19 -1.37 -0.06
C ASP A 209 19.42 -2.20 1.21
N ASN A 210 19.60 -1.52 2.34
CA ASN A 210 19.78 -2.19 3.62
C ASN A 210 18.55 -3.02 4.01
N LEU A 211 17.37 -2.49 3.81
CA LEU A 211 16.12 -3.20 4.08
C LEU A 211 16.03 -4.49 3.26
N MET A 212 16.20 -4.39 1.95
CA MET A 212 16.05 -5.53 1.04
C MET A 212 17.11 -6.62 1.26
N ILE A 213 18.36 -6.22 1.62
CA ILE A 213 19.45 -7.15 1.93
C ILE A 213 19.17 -7.94 3.22
N HIS A 214 18.54 -7.32 4.21
CA HIS A 214 18.31 -7.93 5.52
C HIS A 214 16.93 -8.62 5.65
N THR A 215 16.10 -8.59 4.61
CA THR A 215 14.77 -9.21 4.62
C THR A 215 14.66 -10.37 3.64
N GLY A 216 13.82 -11.36 3.97
CA GLY A 216 13.48 -12.47 3.08
C GLY A 216 12.63 -12.02 1.88
N GLU A 217 12.45 -12.91 0.92
CA GLU A 217 11.70 -12.65 -0.33
C GLU A 217 10.21 -12.37 -0.09
N GLU A 218 9.70 -12.73 1.08
CA GLU A 218 8.32 -12.48 1.47
C GLU A 218 8.00 -10.99 1.68
N VAL A 219 9.04 -10.17 1.89
CA VAL A 219 8.91 -8.72 1.99
C VAL A 219 9.03 -8.11 0.60
N GLY A 220 7.93 -7.71 0.01
CA GLY A 220 7.91 -6.95 -1.25
C GLY A 220 8.32 -5.50 -1.05
N LEU A 221 8.67 -4.84 -2.15
CA LEU A 221 8.97 -3.41 -2.22
C LEU A 221 7.86 -2.68 -2.97
N LEU A 222 7.32 -1.66 -2.37
CA LEU A 222 6.54 -0.66 -3.07
C LEU A 222 7.52 0.32 -3.75
N LEU A 223 7.44 0.42 -5.06
CA LEU A 223 8.18 1.43 -5.81
C LEU A 223 7.37 2.72 -5.84
N ASP A 224 7.74 3.70 -5.04
CA ASP A 224 7.17 5.04 -5.12
C ASP A 224 8.13 5.98 -5.84
N THR A 225 7.75 6.42 -7.04
CA THR A 225 8.61 7.24 -7.88
C THR A 225 8.79 8.66 -7.33
N GLY A 226 7.79 9.20 -6.66
CA GLY A 226 7.83 10.54 -6.09
C GLY A 226 8.65 10.62 -4.81
N HIS A 227 8.45 9.70 -3.87
CA HIS A 227 9.25 9.66 -2.65
C HIS A 227 10.73 9.41 -2.94
N LEU A 228 11.06 8.53 -3.90
CA LEU A 228 12.45 8.33 -4.34
C LEU A 228 13.06 9.61 -4.89
N THR A 229 12.34 10.28 -5.81
CA THR A 229 12.78 11.55 -6.40
C THR A 229 12.97 12.62 -5.33
N PHE A 230 12.03 12.72 -4.38
CA PHE A 230 12.14 13.65 -3.26
C PHE A 230 13.38 13.35 -2.39
N ALA A 231 13.63 12.07 -2.10
CA ALA A 231 14.81 11.64 -1.35
C ALA A 231 16.14 11.87 -2.11
N GLY A 232 16.08 12.20 -3.39
CA GLY A 232 17.24 12.43 -4.26
C GLY A 232 17.79 11.17 -4.90
N ALA A 233 17.00 10.11 -4.95
CA ALA A 233 17.32 8.88 -5.65
C ALA A 233 16.75 8.87 -7.07
N ASP A 234 17.35 8.05 -7.93
CA ASP A 234 16.79 7.71 -9.24
C ASP A 234 15.83 6.51 -9.10
N PRO A 235 14.50 6.69 -9.35
CA PRO A 235 13.54 5.61 -9.27
C PRO A 235 13.85 4.44 -10.21
N LEU A 236 14.41 4.71 -11.39
CA LEU A 236 14.79 3.65 -12.33
C LEU A 236 15.95 2.80 -11.79
N ALA A 237 16.97 3.41 -11.19
CA ALA A 237 18.09 2.69 -10.63
C ALA A 237 17.66 1.78 -9.46
N VAL A 238 16.77 2.26 -8.58
CA VAL A 238 16.20 1.46 -7.49
C VAL A 238 15.34 0.32 -8.06
N ALA A 239 14.50 0.61 -9.05
CA ALA A 239 13.68 -0.39 -9.71
C ALA A 239 14.53 -1.48 -10.37
N GLN A 240 15.59 -1.13 -11.12
CA GLN A 240 16.50 -2.09 -11.74
C GLN A 240 17.15 -3.02 -10.71
N ARG A 241 17.55 -2.46 -9.57
CA ARG A 241 18.23 -3.22 -8.51
C ARG A 241 17.30 -4.21 -7.81
N TRP A 242 16.03 -3.81 -7.59
CA TRP A 242 15.10 -4.57 -6.76
C TRP A 242 13.86 -5.07 -7.50
N ILE A 243 13.90 -5.11 -8.82
CA ILE A 243 12.74 -5.45 -9.67
C ILE A 243 12.05 -6.76 -9.25
N ALA A 244 12.80 -7.78 -8.85
CA ALA A 244 12.26 -9.06 -8.39
C ALA A 244 11.47 -8.96 -7.06
N ARG A 245 11.62 -7.87 -6.34
CA ARG A 245 10.94 -7.61 -5.06
C ARG A 245 9.78 -6.62 -5.20
N ILE A 246 9.65 -5.92 -6.35
CA ILE A 246 8.57 -4.94 -6.55
C ILE A 246 7.26 -5.67 -6.78
N ASN A 247 6.32 -5.47 -5.87
CA ASN A 247 4.98 -6.06 -5.92
C ASN A 247 3.84 -5.01 -5.87
N HIS A 248 4.20 -3.72 -5.77
CA HIS A 248 3.27 -2.59 -5.83
C HIS A 248 3.96 -1.34 -6.36
N VAL A 249 3.24 -0.44 -7.03
CA VAL A 249 3.82 0.76 -7.62
C VAL A 249 2.94 1.97 -7.35
N HIS A 250 3.50 2.98 -6.70
CA HIS A 250 2.94 4.33 -6.65
C HIS A 250 3.56 5.19 -7.74
N CYS A 251 2.72 5.61 -8.66
CA CYS A 251 3.08 6.53 -9.73
C CYS A 251 2.82 7.96 -9.24
N LYS A 252 3.75 8.47 -8.47
CA LYS A 252 3.77 9.83 -7.92
C LYS A 252 4.80 10.66 -8.66
N ASP A 253 4.40 11.76 -9.28
CA ASP A 253 5.32 12.66 -9.99
C ASP A 253 5.73 13.84 -9.11
N VAL A 254 6.79 14.52 -9.49
CA VAL A 254 7.40 15.58 -8.69
C VAL A 254 7.67 16.80 -9.53
N ARG A 255 7.18 17.95 -9.10
CA ARG A 255 7.55 19.25 -9.70
C ARG A 255 8.94 19.66 -9.26
N THR A 256 9.92 19.49 -10.13
CA THR A 256 11.36 19.65 -9.81
C THR A 256 11.74 21.05 -9.32
N SER A 257 11.10 22.11 -9.82
CA SER A 257 11.32 23.47 -9.36
C SER A 257 10.82 23.67 -7.93
N VAL A 258 9.64 23.10 -7.58
CA VAL A 258 9.10 23.14 -6.22
C VAL A 258 9.96 22.31 -5.28
N LEU A 259 10.43 21.13 -5.73
CA LEU A 259 11.35 20.30 -4.94
C LEU A 259 12.64 21.05 -4.58
N ALA A 260 13.23 21.76 -5.55
CA ALA A 260 14.43 22.56 -5.30
C ALA A 260 14.18 23.65 -4.23
N ASP A 261 13.03 24.31 -4.31
CA ASP A 261 12.65 25.36 -3.35
C ASP A 261 12.40 24.81 -1.93
N VAL A 262 11.61 23.74 -1.81
CA VAL A 262 11.33 23.13 -0.48
C VAL A 262 12.59 22.56 0.18
N LYS A 263 13.53 22.01 -0.61
CA LYS A 263 14.83 21.55 -0.10
C LYS A 263 15.69 22.72 0.40
N ASN A 264 15.74 23.81 -0.35
CA ASN A 264 16.49 25.01 0.05
C ASN A 264 15.92 25.63 1.34
N ARG A 265 14.61 25.67 1.48
CA ARG A 265 13.90 26.17 2.66
C ARG A 265 13.91 25.19 3.84
N LYS A 266 14.30 23.93 3.62
CA LYS A 266 14.28 22.86 4.61
C LYS A 266 12.91 22.71 5.29
N THR A 267 11.86 22.66 4.49
CA THR A 267 10.48 22.56 4.97
C THR A 267 10.20 21.23 5.66
N SER A 268 9.08 21.16 6.38
CA SER A 268 8.47 19.89 6.78
C SER A 268 7.95 19.14 5.55
N PHE A 269 7.60 17.85 5.72
CA PHE A 269 6.99 17.06 4.66
C PHE A 269 5.62 17.66 4.28
N LEU A 270 4.79 17.98 5.25
CA LEU A 270 3.46 18.55 5.01
C LEU A 270 3.51 19.92 4.33
N ASP A 271 4.46 20.78 4.69
CA ASP A 271 4.65 22.06 4.01
C ASP A 271 5.15 21.88 2.57
N ALA A 272 5.92 20.83 2.29
CA ALA A 272 6.30 20.49 0.93
C ALA A 272 5.08 20.02 0.11
N VAL A 273 4.20 19.20 0.70
CA VAL A 273 2.91 18.81 0.10
C VAL A 273 2.05 20.03 -0.22
N LEU A 274 1.86 20.92 0.76
CA LEU A 274 1.10 22.17 0.58
C LEU A 274 1.72 23.11 -0.46
N SER A 275 3.04 23.04 -0.65
CA SER A 275 3.72 23.81 -1.71
C SER A 275 3.52 23.18 -3.10
N GLY A 276 2.87 22.03 -3.20
CA GLY A 276 2.57 21.35 -4.46
C GLY A 276 3.77 20.61 -5.04
N VAL A 277 4.66 20.05 -4.20
CA VAL A 277 5.84 19.30 -4.68
C VAL A 277 5.45 18.04 -5.42
N PHE A 278 4.41 17.32 -4.95
CA PHE A 278 3.91 16.12 -5.59
C PHE A 278 2.78 16.43 -6.57
N THR A 279 2.69 15.59 -7.58
CA THR A 279 1.66 15.69 -8.61
C THR A 279 1.42 14.33 -9.28
N VAL A 280 0.52 14.30 -10.26
CA VAL A 280 0.18 13.09 -11.02
C VAL A 280 1.18 12.83 -12.15
N PRO A 281 1.31 11.58 -12.64
CA PRO A 281 2.19 11.24 -13.76
C PRO A 281 2.03 12.16 -14.96
N GLY A 282 3.15 12.70 -15.43
CA GLY A 282 3.25 13.57 -16.61
C GLY A 282 3.03 15.06 -16.35
N ASP A 283 2.84 15.47 -15.08
CA ASP A 283 2.81 16.88 -14.67
C ASP A 283 4.05 17.27 -13.83
N GLY A 284 5.04 16.40 -13.79
CA GLY A 284 6.32 16.58 -13.09
C GLY A 284 7.51 16.20 -13.94
N GLY A 285 8.58 15.78 -13.28
CA GLY A 285 9.87 15.48 -13.91
C GLY A 285 10.32 14.02 -13.85
N VAL A 286 9.47 13.09 -13.40
CA VAL A 286 9.82 11.66 -13.37
C VAL A 286 9.80 11.07 -14.76
N ASP A 287 10.91 10.40 -15.14
CA ASP A 287 11.01 9.71 -16.43
C ASP A 287 10.36 8.30 -16.33
N TYR A 288 9.07 8.21 -16.63
CA TYR A 288 8.29 6.99 -16.55
C TYR A 288 8.57 5.94 -17.65
N PRO A 289 8.80 6.28 -18.91
CA PRO A 289 8.93 5.29 -19.98
C PRO A 289 9.91 4.15 -19.68
N PRO A 290 11.15 4.38 -19.21
CA PRO A 290 12.08 3.31 -18.90
C PRO A 290 11.63 2.45 -17.67
N ILE A 291 10.93 3.05 -16.71
CA ILE A 291 10.35 2.32 -15.56
C ILE A 291 9.26 1.37 -16.04
N MET A 292 8.34 1.85 -16.90
CA MET A 292 7.27 1.02 -17.46
C MET A 292 7.82 -0.12 -18.33
N ALA A 293 8.84 0.16 -19.14
CA ALA A 293 9.53 -0.86 -19.94
C ALA A 293 10.17 -1.95 -19.06
N LEU A 294 10.80 -1.55 -17.94
CA LEU A 294 11.41 -2.47 -16.98
C LEU A 294 10.35 -3.35 -16.32
N LEU A 295 9.23 -2.79 -15.86
CA LEU A 295 8.11 -3.52 -15.28
C LEU A 295 7.55 -4.55 -16.27
N LYS A 296 7.37 -4.16 -17.54
CA LYS A 296 6.93 -5.07 -18.61
C LYS A 296 7.92 -6.20 -18.84
N GLN A 297 9.20 -5.88 -18.97
CA GLN A 297 10.26 -6.87 -19.21
C GLN A 297 10.29 -7.96 -18.14
N HIS A 298 9.97 -7.61 -16.89
CA HIS A 298 9.97 -8.54 -15.76
C HIS A 298 8.58 -9.11 -15.44
N GLY A 299 7.60 -8.88 -16.31
CA GLY A 299 6.27 -9.46 -16.18
C GLY A 299 5.51 -8.96 -14.94
N TYR A 300 5.70 -7.69 -14.57
CA TYR A 300 4.97 -7.09 -13.46
C TYR A 300 3.47 -7.27 -13.63
N GLN A 301 2.81 -7.66 -12.57
CA GLN A 301 1.37 -7.84 -12.46
C GLN A 301 0.87 -7.13 -11.20
N GLY A 302 -0.34 -6.60 -11.25
CA GLY A 302 -0.93 -5.89 -10.12
C GLY A 302 -1.34 -4.48 -10.46
N TRP A 303 -1.09 -3.55 -9.55
CA TRP A 303 -1.60 -2.19 -9.65
C TRP A 303 -0.50 -1.17 -9.94
N LEU A 304 -0.79 -0.26 -10.87
CA LEU A 304 -0.12 1.03 -10.98
C LEU A 304 -1.07 2.06 -10.38
N VAL A 305 -0.68 2.64 -9.27
CA VAL A 305 -1.53 3.54 -8.48
C VAL A 305 -1.08 4.98 -8.70
N VAL A 306 -1.97 5.83 -9.18
CA VAL A 306 -1.74 7.28 -9.13
C VAL A 306 -1.85 7.72 -7.67
N GLU A 307 -0.79 8.26 -7.14
CA GLU A 307 -0.78 8.84 -5.81
C GLU A 307 -0.21 10.26 -5.89
N ALA A 308 -1.06 11.23 -5.64
CA ALA A 308 -0.67 12.64 -5.64
C ALA A 308 -1.17 13.29 -4.35
N GLU A 309 -0.24 13.50 -3.43
CA GLU A 309 -0.49 14.26 -2.21
C GLU A 309 -0.53 15.73 -2.56
N GLN A 310 -1.73 16.30 -2.64
CA GLN A 310 -1.96 17.68 -3.08
C GLN A 310 -2.98 18.35 -2.20
N ASP A 311 -2.93 19.70 -2.16
CA ASP A 311 -4.04 20.50 -1.61
C ASP A 311 -5.20 20.52 -2.62
N PRO A 312 -6.35 19.89 -2.32
CA PRO A 312 -7.48 19.81 -3.24
C PRO A 312 -8.11 21.19 -3.55
N ASN A 313 -7.83 22.22 -2.75
CA ASN A 313 -8.27 23.57 -3.03
C ASN A 313 -7.44 24.26 -4.12
N VAL A 314 -6.20 23.79 -4.32
CA VAL A 314 -5.26 24.31 -5.33
C VAL A 314 -5.22 23.40 -6.54
N ALA A 315 -5.08 22.10 -6.31
CA ALA A 315 -5.07 21.06 -7.31
C ALA A 315 -6.44 20.38 -7.37
N HIS A 316 -7.34 20.90 -8.21
CA HIS A 316 -8.71 20.39 -8.29
C HIS A 316 -8.75 18.87 -8.56
N PRO A 317 -9.31 18.05 -7.64
CA PRO A 317 -9.15 16.59 -7.64
C PRO A 317 -9.52 15.93 -8.95
N MET A 318 -10.71 16.21 -9.49
CA MET A 318 -11.18 15.59 -10.75
C MET A 318 -10.27 15.92 -11.94
N THR A 319 -9.74 17.13 -11.99
CA THR A 319 -8.81 17.55 -13.06
C THR A 319 -7.53 16.75 -13.01
N TYR A 320 -6.94 16.60 -11.81
CA TYR A 320 -5.70 15.87 -11.61
C TYR A 320 -5.92 14.34 -11.73
N ALA A 321 -7.04 13.82 -11.23
CA ALA A 321 -7.39 12.40 -11.40
C ALA A 321 -7.49 12.02 -12.88
N ARG A 322 -8.18 12.81 -13.70
CA ARG A 322 -8.26 12.60 -15.16
C ARG A 322 -6.89 12.71 -15.85
N MET A 323 -6.11 13.72 -15.47
CA MET A 323 -4.76 13.92 -16.04
C MET A 323 -3.86 12.72 -15.69
N GLY A 324 -3.85 12.29 -14.42
CA GLY A 324 -3.08 11.15 -13.95
C GLY A 324 -3.49 9.87 -14.64
N TYR A 325 -4.78 9.59 -14.75
CA TYR A 325 -5.29 8.43 -15.46
C TYR A 325 -4.87 8.43 -16.93
N HIS A 326 -5.12 9.55 -17.64
CA HIS A 326 -4.80 9.66 -19.08
C HIS A 326 -3.30 9.43 -19.34
N ASN A 327 -2.43 10.09 -18.58
CA ASN A 327 -0.99 9.95 -18.76
C ASN A 327 -0.49 8.56 -18.38
N LEU A 328 -0.93 8.02 -17.22
CA LEU A 328 -0.50 6.69 -16.79
C LEU A 328 -1.03 5.58 -17.71
N SER A 329 -2.29 5.67 -18.16
CA SER A 329 -2.86 4.73 -19.15
C SER A 329 -2.06 4.73 -20.45
N ARG A 330 -1.73 5.91 -20.97
CA ARG A 330 -0.91 6.04 -22.18
C ARG A 330 0.50 5.45 -21.99
N LEU A 331 1.14 5.71 -20.86
CA LEU A 331 2.46 5.16 -20.53
C LEU A 331 2.43 3.62 -20.42
N ALA A 332 1.44 3.07 -19.72
CA ALA A 332 1.27 1.63 -19.55
C ALA A 332 0.95 0.95 -20.88
N HIS A 333 0.09 1.56 -21.70
CA HIS A 333 -0.26 1.06 -23.04
C HIS A 333 0.97 1.04 -23.96
N ASN A 334 1.72 2.14 -24.02
CA ASN A 334 2.93 2.24 -24.84
C ASN A 334 3.99 1.21 -24.45
N ALA A 335 4.05 0.82 -23.19
CA ALA A 335 4.94 -0.24 -22.70
C ALA A 335 4.35 -1.65 -22.89
N GLY A 336 3.09 -1.79 -23.29
CA GLY A 336 2.38 -3.07 -23.43
C GLY A 336 2.09 -3.75 -22.08
N LEU A 337 1.93 -2.97 -21.01
CA LEU A 337 1.54 -3.47 -19.68
C LEU A 337 0.02 -3.72 -19.60
N ILE A 338 -0.76 -2.92 -20.30
CA ILE A 338 -2.22 -3.01 -20.44
C ILE A 338 -2.61 -3.03 -21.92
#